data_cbf4009c2e187f5e0bdb24de7fc30b98
#
_entry.id   cbf4009c2e187f5e0bdb24de7fc30b98
#
_cell.length_a   1.000
_cell.length_b   1.000
_cell.length_c   1.000
_cell.angle_alpha   90.00
_cell.angle_beta   90.00
_cell.angle_gamma   90.00
#
_symmetry.space_group_name_H-M   'P 1'
#
loop_
_entity.id
_entity.type
_entity.pdbx_description
1 polymer ?
#
loop_
_entity_poly.entity_id
_entity_poly.type
_entity_poly.pdbx_seq_one_letter_code
_entity_poly.pdbx_strand_id
1 'polypeptide(L)'
;MSGLEGPFGALLLLAAAVLFWFSAVSAHDRARELARSFCKRQGWQLLDQTVALRSLRPVRTTEGLRWQRRYRFDFSPEGTGRRKGELTLRGGRVIRVWGELEDGGRLIEPEP
;
A
#
# COMPACT_ATOMS: atom_id res chain seq x y z
N MET A 1 -11.40 20.53 32.26
CA MET A 1 -10.44 19.54 32.18
C MET A 1 -10.62 18.54 31.05
N SER A 2 -9.59 18.29 30.43
CA SER A 2 -9.61 17.52 29.19
C SER A 2 -9.67 16.02 29.48
N GLY A 3 -10.43 15.27 28.69
CA GLY A 3 -10.42 13.83 28.74
C GLY A 3 -9.14 13.20 28.22
N LEU A 4 -8.22 14.01 27.72
CA LEU A 4 -6.93 13.53 27.23
C LEU A 4 -5.90 13.40 28.33
N GLU A 5 -6.25 13.84 29.54
CA GLU A 5 -5.40 13.69 30.70
C GLU A 5 -5.92 12.56 31.57
N GLY A 6 -5.02 11.85 32.22
CA GLY A 6 -5.39 10.74 33.08
C GLY A 6 -5.64 9.45 32.34
N PRO A 7 -6.14 8.41 33.05
CA PRO A 7 -6.26 7.07 32.49
C PRO A 7 -7.25 6.95 31.34
N PHE A 8 -8.32 7.74 31.35
CA PHE A 8 -9.29 7.69 30.27
C PHE A 8 -8.69 8.20 28.96
N GLY A 9 -7.94 9.30 29.04
CA GLY A 9 -7.25 9.82 27.88
C GLY A 9 -6.21 8.84 27.35
N ALA A 10 -5.48 8.18 28.26
CA ALA A 10 -4.50 7.18 27.86
C ALA A 10 -5.14 6.01 27.14
N LEU A 11 -6.31 5.58 27.62
CA LEU A 11 -7.03 4.49 26.97
C LEU A 11 -7.52 4.87 25.58
N LEU A 12 -7.99 6.11 25.41
CA LEU A 12 -8.41 6.58 24.09
C LEU A 12 -7.24 6.63 23.12
N LEU A 13 -6.09 7.12 23.57
CA LEU A 13 -4.91 7.16 22.73
C LEU A 13 -4.43 5.78 22.34
N LEU A 14 -4.47 4.85 23.29
CA LEU A 14 -4.09 3.47 23.03
C LEU A 14 -5.02 2.83 22.00
N ALA A 15 -6.33 3.03 22.17
CA ALA A 15 -7.31 2.50 21.23
C ALA A 15 -7.08 3.06 19.83
N ALA A 16 -6.84 4.37 19.73
CA ALA A 16 -6.57 5.00 18.44
C ALA A 16 -5.32 4.44 17.80
N ALA A 17 -4.26 4.22 18.60
CA ALA A 17 -3.01 3.67 18.10
C ALA A 17 -3.20 2.25 17.59
N VAL A 18 -3.96 1.43 18.32
CA VAL A 18 -4.23 0.05 17.92
C VAL A 18 -5.03 0.02 16.62
N LEU A 19 -6.05 0.86 16.52
CA LEU A 19 -6.86 0.92 15.31
C LEU A 19 -6.05 1.37 14.11
N PHE A 20 -5.19 2.36 14.30
CA PHE A 20 -4.34 2.84 13.22
C PHE A 20 -3.36 1.75 12.79
N TRP A 21 -2.75 1.07 13.77
CA TRP A 21 -1.81 -0.02 13.48
C TRP A 21 -2.51 -1.14 12.71
N PHE A 22 -3.71 -1.54 13.17
CA PHE A 22 -4.47 -2.59 12.50
C PHE A 22 -4.78 -2.20 11.06
N SER A 23 -5.20 -0.94 10.86
CA SER A 23 -5.48 -0.43 9.53
C SER A 23 -4.23 -0.46 8.64
N ALA A 24 -3.08 -0.10 9.20
CA ALA A 24 -1.82 -0.10 8.45
C ALA A 24 -1.41 -1.52 8.06
N VAL A 25 -1.56 -2.49 8.95
CA VAL A 25 -1.24 -3.88 8.65
C VAL A 25 -2.18 -4.43 7.58
N SER A 26 -3.47 -4.15 7.70
CA SER A 26 -4.45 -4.59 6.71
C SER A 26 -4.17 -3.99 5.35
N ALA A 27 -3.80 -2.71 5.31
CA ALA A 27 -3.47 -2.05 4.04
C ALA A 27 -2.21 -2.66 3.42
N HIS A 28 -1.23 -2.97 4.24
CA HIS A 28 0.00 -3.59 3.74
C HIS A 28 -0.28 -4.98 3.18
N ASP A 29 -1.08 -5.78 3.87
CA ASP A 29 -1.44 -7.12 3.40
C ASP A 29 -2.20 -7.05 2.09
N ARG A 30 -3.12 -6.09 1.98
CA ARG A 30 -3.87 -5.90 0.76
C ARG A 30 -2.95 -5.45 -0.38
N ALA A 31 -2.01 -4.55 -0.10
CA ALA A 31 -1.07 -4.09 -1.10
C ALA A 31 -0.23 -5.25 -1.63
N ARG A 32 0.23 -6.11 -0.72
CA ARG A 32 1.03 -7.28 -1.11
C ARG A 32 0.24 -8.22 -1.99
N GLU A 33 -1.02 -8.46 -1.63
CA GLU A 33 -1.88 -9.35 -2.40
C GLU A 33 -2.19 -8.77 -3.78
N LEU A 34 -2.44 -7.48 -3.86
CA LEU A 34 -2.71 -6.82 -5.13
C LEU A 34 -1.47 -6.80 -6.02
N ALA A 35 -0.31 -6.54 -5.42
CA ALA A 35 0.95 -6.59 -6.17
C ALA A 35 1.22 -8.00 -6.69
N ARG A 36 0.92 -9.01 -5.88
CA ARG A 36 1.09 -10.39 -6.31
C ARG A 36 0.18 -10.73 -7.49
N SER A 37 -1.07 -10.30 -7.43
CA SER A 37 -2.01 -10.51 -8.53
C SER A 37 -1.56 -9.81 -9.80
N PHE A 38 -1.09 -8.58 -9.66
CA PHE A 38 -0.58 -7.83 -10.81
C PHE A 38 0.59 -8.56 -11.45
N CYS A 39 1.56 -8.96 -10.64
CA CYS A 39 2.73 -9.67 -11.16
C CYS A 39 2.34 -11.00 -11.80
N LYS A 40 1.42 -11.70 -11.18
CA LYS A 40 0.97 -12.99 -11.70
C LYS A 40 0.33 -12.84 -13.08
N ARG A 41 -0.46 -11.79 -13.28
CA ARG A 41 -1.07 -11.54 -14.59
C ARG A 41 -0.03 -11.27 -15.66
N GLN A 42 1.13 -10.75 -15.27
CA GLN A 42 2.21 -10.46 -16.21
C GLN A 42 3.18 -11.62 -16.35
N GLY A 43 3.01 -12.68 -15.58
CA GLY A 43 3.97 -13.78 -15.58
C GLY A 43 5.21 -13.48 -14.76
N TRP A 44 5.15 -12.51 -13.86
CA TRP A 44 6.27 -12.12 -13.02
C TRP A 44 6.12 -12.69 -11.63
N GLN A 45 7.24 -12.81 -10.93
CA GLN A 45 7.27 -13.30 -9.55
C GLN A 45 7.49 -12.13 -8.60
N LEU A 46 6.53 -11.90 -7.72
CA LEU A 46 6.66 -10.87 -6.69
C LEU A 46 7.63 -11.32 -5.61
N LEU A 47 8.52 -10.43 -5.20
CA LEU A 47 9.37 -10.65 -4.04
C LEU A 47 8.64 -10.07 -2.83
N ASP A 48 7.85 -10.90 -2.17
CA ASP A 48 6.89 -10.48 -1.14
C ASP A 48 7.48 -9.58 -0.07
N GLN A 49 8.68 -9.91 0.41
CA GLN A 49 9.27 -9.14 1.50
C GLN A 49 9.77 -7.77 1.08
N THR A 50 9.70 -7.45 -0.20
CA THR A 50 10.13 -6.13 -0.67
C THR A 50 8.99 -5.12 -0.73
N VAL A 51 7.75 -5.55 -0.48
CA VAL A 51 6.61 -4.63 -0.48
C VAL A 51 6.74 -3.70 0.72
N ALA A 52 6.91 -2.41 0.47
CA ALA A 52 7.17 -1.43 1.50
C ALA A 52 6.41 -0.13 1.25
N LEU A 53 5.86 0.43 2.32
CA LEU A 53 5.16 1.71 2.25
C LEU A 53 6.18 2.82 2.02
N ARG A 54 5.96 3.62 0.99
CA ARG A 54 6.85 4.72 0.64
C ARG A 54 6.23 6.08 0.87
N SER A 55 4.90 6.17 0.88
CA SER A 55 4.22 7.44 1.07
C SER A 55 2.87 7.20 1.71
N LEU A 56 2.53 8.04 2.66
CA LEU A 56 1.25 8.02 3.35
C LEU A 56 0.79 9.45 3.52
N ARG A 57 -0.36 9.78 2.94
CA ARG A 57 -0.89 11.13 3.10
C ARG A 57 -2.41 11.14 2.99
N PRO A 58 -3.06 12.09 3.66
CA PRO A 58 -4.50 12.24 3.50
C PRO A 58 -4.82 12.95 2.19
N VAL A 59 -5.87 12.51 1.52
CA VAL A 59 -6.36 13.17 0.31
C VAL A 59 -7.86 13.35 0.43
N ARG A 60 -8.36 14.43 -0.15
CA ARG A 60 -9.79 14.70 -0.16
C ARG A 60 -10.38 14.09 -1.42
N THR A 61 -11.44 13.31 -1.21
CA THR A 61 -12.16 12.67 -2.31
C THR A 61 -13.62 13.09 -2.25
N THR A 62 -14.40 12.68 -3.25
CA THR A 62 -15.83 12.94 -3.25
C THR A 62 -16.53 12.23 -2.10
N GLU A 63 -15.92 11.20 -1.55
CA GLU A 63 -16.46 10.44 -0.42
C GLU A 63 -15.90 10.89 0.92
N GLY A 64 -15.16 12.01 0.93
CA GLY A 64 -14.54 12.53 2.13
C GLY A 64 -13.05 12.32 2.14
N LEU A 65 -12.47 12.40 3.32
CA LEU A 65 -11.03 12.30 3.50
C LEU A 65 -10.63 10.82 3.54
N ARG A 66 -9.62 10.47 2.75
CA ARG A 66 -9.11 9.11 2.69
C ARG A 66 -7.60 9.12 2.75
N TRP A 67 -7.02 8.03 3.28
CA TRP A 67 -5.58 7.87 3.29
C TRP A 67 -5.12 7.31 1.95
N GLN A 68 -4.11 7.95 1.37
CA GLN A 68 -3.48 7.46 0.16
C GLN A 68 -2.14 6.87 0.53
N ARG A 69 -1.94 5.60 0.18
CA ARG A 69 -0.72 4.87 0.48
C ARG A 69 -0.07 4.42 -0.81
N ARG A 70 1.22 4.66 -0.90
CA ARG A 70 2.00 4.25 -2.05
C ARG A 70 3.02 3.24 -1.59
N TYR A 71 2.99 2.05 -2.19
CA TYR A 71 3.89 0.96 -1.85
C TYR A 71 4.81 0.69 -3.02
N ARG A 72 6.06 0.39 -2.70
CA ARG A 72 7.04 -0.01 -3.70
C ARG A 72 7.35 -1.48 -3.48
N PHE A 73 7.57 -2.21 -4.57
CA PHE A 73 7.91 -3.61 -4.48
C PHE A 73 8.92 -3.97 -5.58
N ASP A 74 9.63 -5.07 -5.36
CA ASP A 74 10.52 -5.64 -6.37
C ASP A 74 9.90 -6.90 -6.90
N PHE A 75 10.13 -7.18 -8.17
CA PHE A 75 9.68 -8.42 -8.78
C PHE A 75 10.74 -8.95 -9.73
N SER A 76 10.63 -10.24 -10.04
CA SER A 76 11.52 -10.91 -10.97
C SER A 76 10.72 -11.33 -12.19
N PRO A 77 11.03 -10.81 -13.38
CA PRO A 77 10.24 -11.16 -14.56
C PRO A 77 10.49 -12.57 -15.07
N GLU A 78 11.67 -13.13 -14.79
CA GLU A 78 12.02 -14.45 -15.31
C GLU A 78 12.66 -15.35 -14.26
N GLY A 79 12.38 -15.08 -12.99
CA GLY A 79 12.99 -15.84 -11.92
C GLY A 79 14.38 -15.39 -11.54
N THR A 80 14.99 -14.53 -12.34
CA THR A 80 16.30 -13.94 -12.06
C THR A 80 16.23 -12.44 -12.28
N GLY A 81 17.10 -11.70 -11.59
CA GLY A 81 17.11 -10.26 -11.68
C GLY A 81 15.99 -9.64 -10.88
N ARG A 82 16.01 -8.32 -10.84
CA ARG A 82 15.01 -7.54 -10.09
C ARG A 82 14.60 -6.31 -10.88
N ARG A 83 13.30 -6.03 -10.84
CA ARG A 83 12.74 -4.79 -11.37
C ARG A 83 11.82 -4.21 -10.32
N LYS A 84 11.53 -2.94 -10.45
CA LYS A 84 10.74 -2.20 -9.47
C LYS A 84 9.33 -1.94 -9.97
N GLY A 85 8.39 -2.01 -9.05
CA GLY A 85 7.02 -1.65 -9.31
C GLY A 85 6.50 -0.79 -8.19
N GLU A 86 5.32 -0.24 -8.40
CA GLU A 86 4.68 0.64 -7.43
C GLU A 86 3.18 0.47 -7.48
N LEU A 87 2.57 0.53 -6.31
CA LEU A 87 1.12 0.36 -6.15
C LEU A 87 0.62 1.50 -5.30
N THR A 88 -0.45 2.16 -5.76
CA THR A 88 -1.08 3.23 -5.01
C THR A 88 -2.48 2.82 -4.60
N LEU A 89 -2.74 2.89 -3.29
CA LEU A 89 -4.06 2.64 -2.72
C LEU A 89 -4.63 3.93 -2.17
N ARG A 90 -5.93 4.09 -2.31
CA ARG A 90 -6.67 5.21 -1.70
C ARG A 90 -7.90 4.65 -1.02
N GLY A 91 -7.88 4.65 0.32
CA GLY A 91 -8.99 4.12 1.09
C GLY A 91 -9.31 2.65 0.79
N GLY A 92 -8.29 1.84 0.53
CA GLY A 92 -8.46 0.42 0.22
C GLY A 92 -8.71 0.12 -1.24
N ARG A 93 -8.81 1.15 -2.08
CA ARG A 93 -9.06 1.01 -3.50
C ARG A 93 -7.77 1.22 -4.29
N VAL A 94 -7.52 0.36 -5.28
CA VAL A 94 -6.35 0.50 -6.14
C VAL A 94 -6.55 1.68 -7.08
N ILE A 95 -5.63 2.65 -7.02
CA ILE A 95 -5.65 3.77 -7.95
C ILE A 95 -4.78 3.45 -9.16
N ARG A 96 -3.62 2.86 -8.91
CA ARG A 96 -2.67 2.57 -9.98
C ARG A 96 -1.69 1.50 -9.51
N VAL A 97 -1.27 0.66 -10.43
CA VAL A 97 -0.15 -0.24 -10.20
C VAL A 97 0.67 -0.27 -11.49
N TRP A 98 2.00 -0.26 -11.34
CA TRP A 98 2.89 -0.33 -12.50
C TRP A 98 4.14 -1.11 -12.17
N GLY A 99 4.79 -1.63 -13.21
CA GLY A 99 6.05 -2.31 -13.09
C GLY A 99 6.97 -1.92 -14.24
N GLU A 100 8.27 -1.88 -13.99
CA GLU A 100 9.26 -1.55 -15.00
C GLU A 100 9.35 -2.64 -16.05
N LEU A 101 9.46 -2.22 -17.30
CA LEU A 101 9.68 -3.14 -18.42
C LEU A 101 11.16 -3.22 -18.76
N GLU A 102 11.51 -4.22 -19.55
CA GLU A 102 12.89 -4.49 -19.94
C GLU A 102 13.56 -3.32 -20.65
N ASP A 103 12.79 -2.56 -21.40
CA ASP A 103 13.30 -1.43 -22.18
C ASP A 103 13.34 -0.12 -21.39
N GLY A 104 13.08 -0.18 -20.09
CA GLY A 104 13.03 1.01 -19.24
C GLY A 104 11.67 1.68 -19.19
N GLY A 105 10.70 1.16 -19.95
CA GLY A 105 9.33 1.67 -19.87
C GLY A 105 8.60 1.13 -18.68
N ARG A 106 7.31 1.41 -18.60
CA ARG A 106 6.46 0.95 -17.50
C ARG A 106 5.20 0.32 -18.03
N LEU A 107 4.84 -0.81 -17.45
CA LEU A 107 3.54 -1.40 -17.68
C LEU A 107 2.63 -0.88 -16.57
N ILE A 108 1.59 -0.16 -16.94
CA ILE A 108 0.70 0.51 -15.97
C ILE A 108 -0.69 -0.08 -16.11
N GLU A 109 -1.24 -0.49 -14.98
CA GLU A 109 -2.64 -0.90 -14.91
C GLU A 109 -3.41 0.18 -14.18
N PRO A 110 -4.30 0.89 -14.84
CA PRO A 110 -5.18 1.83 -14.15
C PRO A 110 -6.23 1.06 -13.36
N GLU A 111 -6.86 1.77 -12.44
CA GLU A 111 -7.95 1.19 -11.69
C GLU A 111 -9.07 0.77 -12.63
N PRO A 112 -9.61 -0.42 -12.45
CA PRO A 112 -10.74 -0.89 -13.25
C PRO A 112 -12.01 -0.11 -12.98
#